data_69bc531fc308ad1df6f02585b5411790
#
_entry.id   69bc531fc308ad1df6f02585b5411790
#
_cell.length_a   1.000
_cell.length_b   1.000
_cell.length_c   1.000
_cell.angle_alpha   90.00
_cell.angle_beta   90.00
_cell.angle_gamma   90.00
#
_symmetry.space_group_name_H-M   'P 1'
#
loop_
_entity.id
_entity.type
_entity.pdbx_description
1 polymer ?
#
loop_
_entity_poly.entity_id
_entity_poly.type
_entity_poly.pdbx_seq_one_letter_code
_entity_poly.pdbx_strand_id
1 'polypeptide(L)'
;MVLDDHIGDLNFTPAHDVENRPSVADLFKRTRRCGIYIMEFQNDELYIGKATDVVRRYGQHRKIHQDIRTIRFQKLKRSELDQSERSLIYRLERAGFGLRNVTFTSIPQPGSDFEGIMPIDQQTLWLDKMFKEDRRVDRAQDSAIDARSLRSFDRLQKVCTIDPHLSFLRYYIENHIPSPRSSEISFWSLTALGVGTKERPDFLYRLNMFWQEVLSVFGDGEDAEIRLQCAKSPLETAPGGLSRVAERIGAEFDEFHYKPGGSDQISLYARWNDDPLRILRDEDVARSIRLFNLRLMNKGPTNFSRAHCSALVTAAYEAPDFETREALFWSRFRKPPGRR
;
A
#
# COMPACT_ATOMS: atom_id res chain seq x y z
N MET A 1 -27.34 -8.38 5.56
CA MET A 1 -26.63 -9.33 4.68
C MET A 1 -26.43 -10.60 5.48
N VAL A 2 -26.74 -11.78 4.93
CA VAL A 2 -26.66 -13.03 5.70
C VAL A 2 -25.35 -13.74 5.36
N LEU A 3 -24.50 -13.98 6.38
CA LEU A 3 -23.17 -14.61 6.18
C LEU A 3 -23.30 -16.00 5.55
N ASP A 4 -24.33 -16.77 5.92
CA ASP A 4 -24.53 -18.14 5.44
C ASP A 4 -24.74 -18.22 3.92
N ASP A 5 -25.30 -17.18 3.27
CA ASP A 5 -25.44 -17.12 1.81
C ASP A 5 -24.10 -17.04 1.10
N HIS A 6 -23.06 -16.57 1.80
CA HIS A 6 -21.72 -16.38 1.25
C HIS A 6 -20.72 -17.47 1.64
N ILE A 7 -21.05 -18.35 2.57
CA ILE A 7 -20.16 -19.45 3.01
C ILE A 7 -20.82 -20.83 2.93
N GLY A 8 -22.05 -20.92 2.44
CA GLY A 8 -22.84 -22.17 2.42
C GLY A 8 -22.23 -23.29 1.58
N ASP A 9 -21.40 -22.95 0.59
CA ASP A 9 -20.60 -23.90 -0.22
C ASP A 9 -19.32 -24.37 0.50
N LEU A 10 -18.96 -23.73 1.60
CA LEU A 10 -17.80 -24.05 2.42
C LEU A 10 -18.26 -24.81 3.68
N ASN A 11 -17.63 -25.93 3.96
CA ASN A 11 -18.02 -26.81 5.08
C ASN A 11 -17.67 -26.20 6.47
N PHE A 12 -18.22 -25.01 6.78
CA PHE A 12 -18.13 -24.43 8.11
C PHE A 12 -19.08 -25.12 9.10
N THR A 13 -18.68 -25.18 10.37
CA THR A 13 -19.60 -25.52 11.44
C THR A 13 -20.73 -24.50 11.52
N PRO A 14 -21.90 -24.84 12.10
CA PRO A 14 -22.84 -23.83 12.54
C PRO A 14 -22.17 -22.77 13.43
N ALA A 15 -22.78 -21.60 13.55
CA ALA A 15 -22.31 -20.59 14.48
C ALA A 15 -22.39 -21.09 15.91
N HIS A 16 -21.28 -21.14 16.59
CA HIS A 16 -21.23 -21.44 18.03
C HIS A 16 -21.26 -20.12 18.79
N ASP A 17 -22.22 -19.95 19.66
CA ASP A 17 -22.23 -18.83 20.59
C ASP A 17 -21.07 -18.96 21.57
N VAL A 18 -20.24 -17.92 21.63
CA VAL A 18 -19.05 -17.85 22.48
C VAL A 18 -19.01 -16.55 23.29
N GLU A 19 -20.15 -15.86 23.40
CA GLU A 19 -20.25 -14.66 24.22
C GLU A 19 -19.81 -14.98 25.65
N ASN A 20 -18.92 -14.16 26.18
CA ASN A 20 -18.34 -14.31 27.52
C ASN A 20 -17.61 -15.63 27.81
N ARG A 21 -17.34 -16.47 26.81
CA ARG A 21 -16.60 -17.73 27.01
C ARG A 21 -15.08 -17.50 26.98
N PRO A 22 -14.35 -17.92 28.01
CA PRO A 22 -12.87 -17.78 28.01
C PRO A 22 -12.19 -18.84 27.13
N SER A 23 -12.86 -19.94 26.80
CA SER A 23 -12.33 -21.03 26.00
C SER A 23 -13.41 -21.71 25.16
N VAL A 24 -13.00 -22.29 24.04
CA VAL A 24 -13.82 -23.10 23.12
C VAL A 24 -13.30 -24.55 23.01
N ALA A 25 -12.58 -25.01 24.02
CA ALA A 25 -11.94 -26.34 23.98
C ALA A 25 -12.93 -27.49 23.90
N ASP A 26 -14.13 -27.33 24.44
CA ASP A 26 -15.25 -28.27 24.41
C ASP A 26 -15.94 -28.35 23.04
N LEU A 27 -15.88 -27.27 22.23
CA LEU A 27 -16.49 -27.23 20.90
C LEU A 27 -15.65 -27.96 19.85
N PHE A 28 -14.32 -28.02 20.03
CA PHE A 28 -13.40 -28.54 19.00
C PHE A 28 -12.55 -29.72 19.53
N LYS A 29 -12.75 -30.91 18.96
CA LYS A 29 -11.95 -32.10 19.27
C LYS A 29 -10.48 -31.84 18.90
N ARG A 30 -9.51 -32.35 19.70
CA ARG A 30 -8.05 -32.17 19.50
C ARG A 30 -7.57 -32.51 18.09
N THR A 31 -8.14 -33.56 17.48
CA THR A 31 -7.77 -34.02 16.12
C THR A 31 -8.38 -33.17 14.98
N ARG A 32 -9.18 -32.14 15.31
CA ARG A 32 -9.93 -31.34 14.33
C ARG A 32 -9.79 -29.82 14.59
N ARG A 33 -8.58 -29.36 14.95
CA ARG A 33 -8.34 -27.95 15.34
C ARG A 33 -7.57 -27.14 14.31
N CYS A 34 -7.09 -27.78 13.23
CA CYS A 34 -6.41 -27.11 12.12
C CYS A 34 -7.43 -26.71 11.05
N GLY A 35 -7.48 -25.42 10.69
CA GLY A 35 -8.43 -24.89 9.72
C GLY A 35 -8.56 -23.39 9.71
N ILE A 36 -9.62 -22.93 9.05
CA ILE A 36 -10.05 -21.52 8.99
C ILE A 36 -11.18 -21.30 9.99
N TYR A 37 -11.21 -20.13 10.62
CA TYR A 37 -12.30 -19.73 11.50
C TYR A 37 -12.81 -18.34 11.11
N ILE A 38 -14.10 -18.12 11.38
CA ILE A 38 -14.75 -16.82 11.29
C ILE A 38 -15.24 -16.48 12.69
N MET A 39 -14.80 -15.35 13.22
CA MET A 39 -15.34 -14.74 14.43
C MET A 39 -16.26 -13.61 14.03
N GLU A 40 -17.44 -13.56 14.62
CA GLU A 40 -18.43 -12.51 14.44
C GLU A 40 -18.52 -11.73 15.75
N PHE A 41 -18.51 -10.40 15.65
CA PHE A 41 -18.50 -9.49 16.79
C PHE A 41 -19.89 -8.89 17.05
N GLN A 42 -20.08 -8.26 18.19
CA GLN A 42 -21.36 -7.66 18.58
C GLN A 42 -21.83 -6.55 17.62
N ASN A 43 -20.93 -5.88 16.93
CA ASN A 43 -21.20 -4.86 15.92
C ASN A 43 -21.33 -5.43 14.48
N ASP A 44 -21.54 -6.73 14.34
CA ASP A 44 -21.67 -7.48 13.08
C ASP A 44 -20.43 -7.46 12.17
N GLU A 45 -19.28 -6.96 12.64
CA GLU A 45 -18.01 -7.14 11.95
C GLU A 45 -17.52 -8.58 12.05
N LEU A 46 -16.69 -8.99 11.09
CA LEU A 46 -16.13 -10.32 11.03
C LEU A 46 -14.61 -10.27 11.15
N TYR A 47 -14.02 -11.34 11.67
CA TYR A 47 -12.59 -11.62 11.58
C TYR A 47 -12.39 -13.02 11.02
N ILE A 48 -11.67 -13.13 9.93
CA ILE A 48 -11.30 -14.39 9.29
C ILE A 48 -9.85 -14.71 9.66
N GLY A 49 -9.60 -15.92 10.11
CA GLY A 49 -8.23 -16.32 10.42
C GLY A 49 -7.99 -17.79 10.22
N LYS A 50 -6.71 -18.14 10.15
CA LYS A 50 -6.24 -19.52 10.10
C LYS A 50 -5.62 -19.94 11.42
N ALA A 51 -5.73 -21.21 11.75
CA ALA A 51 -5.10 -21.79 12.93
C ALA A 51 -4.66 -23.23 12.69
N THR A 52 -3.53 -23.61 13.26
CA THR A 52 -3.16 -25.02 13.47
C THR A 52 -3.84 -25.57 14.73
N ASP A 53 -4.21 -24.69 15.65
CA ASP A 53 -5.07 -24.97 16.81
C ASP A 53 -5.99 -23.78 17.07
N VAL A 54 -7.24 -23.90 16.66
CA VAL A 54 -8.28 -22.85 16.79
C VAL A 54 -8.58 -22.53 18.26
N VAL A 55 -8.47 -23.48 19.17
CA VAL A 55 -8.72 -23.24 20.61
C VAL A 55 -7.68 -22.30 21.19
N ARG A 56 -6.40 -22.54 20.88
CA ARG A 56 -5.31 -21.65 21.31
C ARG A 56 -5.46 -20.27 20.67
N ARG A 57 -5.82 -20.23 19.40
CA ARG A 57 -5.97 -18.98 18.66
C ARG A 57 -7.15 -18.15 19.15
N TYR A 58 -8.29 -18.78 19.44
CA TYR A 58 -9.41 -18.13 20.07
C TYR A 58 -9.03 -17.49 21.42
N GLY A 59 -8.33 -18.23 22.28
CA GLY A 59 -7.87 -17.69 23.56
C GLY A 59 -6.94 -16.47 23.45
N GLN A 60 -6.15 -16.37 22.35
CA GLN A 60 -5.36 -15.18 22.05
C GLN A 60 -6.25 -13.98 21.66
N HIS A 61 -7.21 -14.22 20.75
CA HIS A 61 -8.15 -13.17 20.33
C HIS A 61 -9.03 -12.69 21.47
N ARG A 62 -9.51 -13.60 22.34
CA ARG A 62 -10.39 -13.26 23.46
C ARG A 62 -9.74 -12.32 24.48
N LYS A 63 -8.43 -12.35 24.62
CA LYS A 63 -7.68 -11.41 25.46
C LYS A 63 -7.72 -9.98 24.95
N ILE A 64 -7.84 -9.81 23.64
CA ILE A 64 -7.82 -8.51 22.95
C ILE A 64 -9.26 -8.02 22.68
N HIS A 65 -10.13 -8.93 22.24
CA HIS A 65 -11.49 -8.66 21.82
C HIS A 65 -12.49 -9.26 22.80
N GLN A 66 -13.12 -8.43 23.61
CA GLN A 66 -14.14 -8.88 24.58
C GLN A 66 -15.54 -9.07 23.94
N ASP A 67 -15.74 -8.55 22.75
CA ASP A 67 -16.98 -8.46 22.00
C ASP A 67 -17.18 -9.57 20.94
N ILE A 68 -16.45 -10.69 21.03
CA ILE A 68 -16.66 -11.84 20.16
C ILE A 68 -17.98 -12.51 20.52
N ARG A 69 -18.96 -12.55 19.59
CA ARG A 69 -20.29 -13.13 19.75
C ARG A 69 -20.32 -14.59 19.33
N THR A 70 -19.89 -14.89 18.12
CA THR A 70 -19.90 -16.27 17.60
C THR A 70 -18.56 -16.67 16.97
N ILE A 71 -18.36 -17.97 16.83
CA ILE A 71 -17.27 -18.57 16.06
C ILE A 71 -17.79 -19.69 15.15
N ARG A 72 -17.34 -19.70 13.90
CA ARG A 72 -17.51 -20.80 12.94
C ARG A 72 -16.13 -21.34 12.58
N PHE A 73 -16.06 -22.60 12.22
CA PHE A 73 -14.80 -23.24 11.92
C PHE A 73 -14.92 -24.22 10.76
N GLN A 74 -13.95 -24.17 9.84
CA GLN A 74 -13.78 -25.12 8.75
C GLN A 74 -12.45 -25.86 8.94
N LYS A 75 -12.51 -27.19 9.07
CA LYS A 75 -11.31 -28.02 9.14
C LYS A 75 -10.63 -28.09 7.78
N LEU A 76 -9.34 -27.78 7.72
CA LEU A 76 -8.51 -27.85 6.52
C LEU A 76 -7.14 -28.44 6.83
N LYS A 77 -6.42 -28.88 5.78
CA LYS A 77 -5.01 -29.25 5.88
C LYS A 77 -4.15 -28.01 6.01
N ARG A 78 -2.99 -28.15 6.65
CA ARG A 78 -2.05 -27.03 6.87
C ARG A 78 -1.60 -26.36 5.56
N SER A 79 -1.44 -27.14 4.49
CA SER A 79 -1.05 -26.64 3.16
C SER A 79 -2.10 -25.77 2.49
N GLU A 80 -3.37 -25.87 2.90
CA GLU A 80 -4.49 -25.16 2.30
C GLU A 80 -4.81 -23.85 3.03
N LEU A 81 -4.26 -23.63 4.24
CA LEU A 81 -4.65 -22.54 5.12
C LEU A 81 -4.45 -21.15 4.51
N ASP A 82 -3.28 -20.90 3.91
CA ASP A 82 -2.94 -19.57 3.39
C ASP A 82 -3.83 -19.14 2.23
N GLN A 83 -4.10 -20.08 1.32
CA GLN A 83 -4.96 -19.82 0.16
C GLN A 83 -6.42 -19.65 0.58
N SER A 84 -6.92 -20.53 1.46
CA SER A 84 -8.31 -20.49 1.92
C SER A 84 -8.61 -19.25 2.74
N GLU A 85 -7.71 -18.84 3.66
CA GLU A 85 -7.86 -17.59 4.41
C GLU A 85 -7.98 -16.39 3.48
N ARG A 86 -7.05 -16.25 2.51
CA ARG A 86 -7.05 -15.15 1.55
C ARG A 86 -8.30 -15.13 0.71
N SER A 87 -8.68 -16.28 0.12
CA SER A 87 -9.86 -16.37 -0.75
C SER A 87 -11.13 -16.01 -0.01
N LEU A 88 -11.26 -16.43 1.26
CA LEU A 88 -12.43 -16.12 2.06
C LEU A 88 -12.50 -14.64 2.46
N ILE A 89 -11.38 -14.03 2.85
CA ILE A 89 -11.30 -12.59 3.13
C ILE A 89 -11.76 -11.80 1.90
N TYR A 90 -11.22 -12.11 0.71
CA TYR A 90 -11.58 -11.43 -0.54
C TYR A 90 -13.05 -11.60 -0.91
N ARG A 91 -13.59 -12.81 -0.72
CA ARG A 91 -15.00 -13.12 -0.98
C ARG A 91 -15.93 -12.28 -0.09
N LEU A 92 -15.66 -12.22 1.21
CA LEU A 92 -16.51 -11.50 2.16
C LEU A 92 -16.33 -9.98 2.07
N GLU A 93 -15.12 -9.50 1.81
CA GLU A 93 -14.87 -8.08 1.55
C GLU A 93 -15.65 -7.60 0.29
N ARG A 94 -15.59 -8.36 -0.81
CA ARG A 94 -16.35 -8.05 -2.04
C ARG A 94 -17.87 -8.12 -1.84
N ALA A 95 -18.33 -8.95 -0.94
CA ALA A 95 -19.74 -9.01 -0.57
C ALA A 95 -20.17 -7.85 0.36
N GLY A 96 -19.22 -6.99 0.80
CA GLY A 96 -19.51 -5.80 1.61
C GLY A 96 -19.57 -6.04 3.11
N PHE A 97 -19.03 -7.16 3.61
CA PHE A 97 -18.92 -7.38 5.06
C PHE A 97 -17.81 -6.51 5.65
N GLY A 98 -18.07 -5.91 6.81
CA GLY A 98 -17.06 -5.24 7.62
C GLY A 98 -16.08 -6.27 8.19
N LEU A 99 -14.79 -6.19 7.82
CA LEU A 99 -13.76 -7.16 8.25
C LEU A 99 -12.76 -6.49 9.18
N ARG A 100 -12.54 -7.04 10.39
CA ARG A 100 -11.45 -6.62 11.30
C ARG A 100 -10.07 -7.11 10.87
N ASN A 101 -9.95 -7.69 9.70
CA ASN A 101 -8.67 -8.08 9.13
C ASN A 101 -7.90 -6.85 8.65
N VAL A 102 -6.73 -6.56 9.23
CA VAL A 102 -5.85 -5.47 8.75
C VAL A 102 -5.05 -5.93 7.54
N THR A 103 -4.60 -7.18 7.58
CA THR A 103 -3.86 -7.81 6.47
C THR A 103 -4.84 -8.49 5.52
N PHE A 104 -4.61 -8.39 4.22
CA PHE A 104 -5.42 -8.92 3.11
C PHE A 104 -6.69 -8.13 2.75
N THR A 105 -7.22 -7.25 3.57
CA THR A 105 -8.34 -6.39 3.17
C THR A 105 -7.82 -5.24 2.31
N SER A 106 -8.61 -4.82 1.32
CA SER A 106 -8.31 -3.62 0.52
C SER A 106 -8.83 -2.36 1.21
N ILE A 107 -9.95 -2.47 1.91
CA ILE A 107 -10.60 -1.35 2.60
C ILE A 107 -10.11 -1.31 4.05
N PRO A 108 -9.53 -0.18 4.52
CA PRO A 108 -9.15 0.00 5.92
C PRO A 108 -10.39 0.16 6.80
N GLN A 109 -10.22 -0.13 8.09
CA GLN A 109 -11.28 0.11 9.07
C GLN A 109 -11.38 1.60 9.42
N PRO A 110 -12.58 2.12 9.77
CA PRO A 110 -12.74 3.47 10.32
C PRO A 110 -11.96 3.67 11.63
N GLY A 111 -11.61 4.93 11.92
CA GLY A 111 -10.89 5.28 13.17
C GLY A 111 -9.41 4.98 13.11
N SER A 112 -8.78 5.15 11.94
CA SER A 112 -7.33 4.98 11.78
C SER A 112 -6.55 6.13 12.43
N ASP A 113 -5.31 5.85 12.88
CA ASP A 113 -4.41 6.89 13.39
C ASP A 113 -4.13 7.98 12.35
N PHE A 114 -4.27 7.67 11.06
CA PHE A 114 -4.08 8.63 9.97
C PHE A 114 -5.17 9.69 9.91
N GLU A 115 -6.38 9.42 10.42
CA GLU A 115 -7.46 10.41 10.51
C GLU A 115 -7.10 11.58 11.42
N GLY A 116 -6.17 11.39 12.35
CA GLY A 116 -5.60 12.47 13.18
C GLY A 116 -4.73 13.46 12.38
N ILE A 117 -4.19 13.04 11.23
CA ILE A 117 -3.41 13.89 10.32
C ILE A 117 -4.31 14.46 9.23
N MET A 118 -5.15 13.62 8.63
CA MET A 118 -6.06 13.98 7.55
C MET A 118 -7.46 13.39 7.82
N PRO A 119 -8.43 14.19 8.28
CA PRO A 119 -9.82 13.76 8.50
C PRO A 119 -10.46 13.16 7.24
N ILE A 120 -11.46 12.29 7.40
CA ILE A 120 -12.08 11.51 6.30
C ILE A 120 -12.62 12.39 5.17
N ASP A 121 -13.23 13.53 5.51
CA ASP A 121 -13.73 14.51 4.53
C ASP A 121 -12.60 15.09 3.68
N GLN A 122 -11.47 15.41 4.28
CA GLN A 122 -10.27 15.85 3.57
C GLN A 122 -9.64 14.74 2.72
N GLN A 123 -9.67 13.49 3.19
CA GLN A 123 -9.21 12.34 2.41
C GLN A 123 -10.01 12.18 1.11
N THR A 124 -11.33 12.37 1.18
CA THR A 124 -12.20 12.32 0.00
C THR A 124 -11.87 13.44 -0.99
N LEU A 125 -11.73 14.68 -0.51
CA LEU A 125 -11.34 15.83 -1.35
C LEU A 125 -9.94 15.64 -1.97
N TRP A 126 -9.02 15.06 -1.23
CA TRP A 126 -7.67 14.79 -1.73
C TRP A 126 -7.66 13.75 -2.86
N LEU A 127 -8.45 12.69 -2.75
CA LEU A 127 -8.59 11.70 -3.84
C LEU A 127 -9.07 12.34 -5.14
N ASP A 128 -9.95 13.33 -5.06
CA ASP A 128 -10.47 14.07 -6.21
C ASP A 128 -9.58 15.27 -6.63
N LYS A 129 -8.37 15.38 -6.08
CA LYS A 129 -7.41 16.50 -6.30
C LYS A 129 -7.91 17.89 -5.86
N MET A 130 -8.97 17.95 -5.07
CA MET A 130 -9.51 19.21 -4.58
C MET A 130 -8.79 19.75 -3.35
N PHE A 131 -8.02 18.90 -2.65
CA PHE A 131 -7.25 19.26 -1.47
C PHE A 131 -5.77 18.93 -1.66
N LYS A 132 -4.88 19.90 -1.34
CA LYS A 132 -3.43 19.70 -1.29
C LYS A 132 -2.91 20.28 0.02
N GLU A 133 -1.94 19.59 0.64
CA GLU A 133 -1.23 20.12 1.80
C GLU A 133 -0.49 21.42 1.43
N ASP A 134 -0.52 22.41 2.33
CA ASP A 134 0.25 23.63 2.13
C ASP A 134 1.76 23.30 2.17
N ARG A 135 2.49 23.74 1.17
CA ARG A 135 3.95 23.54 1.09
C ARG A 135 4.72 24.19 2.24
N ARG A 136 4.09 25.09 2.99
CA ARG A 136 4.66 25.74 4.18
C ARG A 136 4.51 24.93 5.45
N VAL A 137 3.76 23.84 5.43
CA VAL A 137 3.69 22.92 6.57
C VAL A 137 5.08 22.37 6.83
N ASP A 138 5.55 22.47 8.06
CA ASP A 138 6.81 21.87 8.50
C ASP A 138 6.73 20.35 8.37
N ARG A 139 7.86 19.74 8.03
CA ARG A 139 7.92 18.28 8.00
C ARG A 139 7.75 17.74 9.43
N ALA A 140 7.03 16.63 9.56
CA ALA A 140 6.72 16.00 10.86
C ALA A 140 7.96 15.71 11.73
N GLN A 141 9.11 15.61 11.10
CA GLN A 141 10.40 15.67 11.78
C GLN A 141 11.28 16.71 11.09
N ASP A 142 11.60 17.73 11.84
CA ASP A 142 12.82 18.54 11.63
C ASP A 142 14.03 17.65 11.99
N SER A 143 14.11 16.50 11.31
CA SER A 143 15.13 15.51 11.58
C SER A 143 16.45 16.06 11.08
N ALA A 144 17.32 16.39 11.98
CA ALA A 144 18.72 16.51 11.67
C ALA A 144 19.10 15.33 10.75
N ILE A 145 19.45 15.64 9.50
CA ILE A 145 19.86 14.65 8.52
C ILE A 145 20.99 13.83 9.15
N ASP A 146 20.70 12.57 9.47
CA ASP A 146 21.69 11.73 10.13
C ASP A 146 22.83 11.33 9.18
N ALA A 147 24.00 11.02 9.74
CA ALA A 147 25.17 10.65 8.97
C ALA A 147 24.98 9.35 8.14
N ARG A 148 24.02 8.50 8.51
CA ARG A 148 23.65 7.29 7.75
C ARG A 148 22.88 7.67 6.49
N SER A 149 21.92 8.56 6.64
CA SER A 149 21.08 9.07 5.55
C SER A 149 21.96 9.78 4.50
N LEU A 150 22.89 10.67 4.93
CA LEU A 150 23.84 11.33 4.04
C LEU A 150 24.68 10.31 3.27
N ARG A 151 25.30 9.35 3.96
CA ARG A 151 26.13 8.31 3.29
C ARG A 151 25.33 7.49 2.27
N SER A 152 24.07 7.19 2.56
CA SER A 152 23.22 6.44 1.64
C SER A 152 22.87 7.26 0.40
N PHE A 153 22.60 8.54 0.59
CA PHE A 153 22.31 9.48 -0.49
C PHE A 153 23.56 9.73 -1.35
N ASP A 154 24.73 9.99 -0.75
CA ASP A 154 26.01 10.15 -1.47
C ASP A 154 26.37 8.93 -2.32
N ARG A 155 26.04 7.72 -1.83
CA ARG A 155 26.25 6.50 -2.61
C ARG A 155 25.26 6.39 -3.78
N LEU A 156 24.01 6.78 -3.59
CA LEU A 156 22.99 6.79 -4.65
C LEU A 156 23.40 7.73 -5.79
N GLN A 157 23.92 8.92 -5.47
CA GLN A 157 24.41 9.89 -6.45
C GLN A 157 25.58 9.38 -7.30
N LYS A 158 26.30 8.35 -6.83
CA LYS A 158 27.42 7.73 -7.56
C LYS A 158 26.98 6.64 -8.55
N VAL A 159 25.75 6.09 -8.36
CA VAL A 159 25.26 4.97 -9.17
C VAL A 159 24.21 5.38 -10.19
N CYS A 160 23.65 6.59 -10.11
CA CYS A 160 22.70 7.11 -11.09
C CYS A 160 22.82 8.63 -11.26
N THR A 161 22.35 9.16 -12.39
CA THR A 161 22.15 10.60 -12.59
C THR A 161 20.94 11.04 -11.76
N ILE A 162 21.19 11.65 -10.60
CA ILE A 162 20.19 11.79 -9.54
C ILE A 162 19.05 12.80 -9.86
N ASP A 163 19.32 13.87 -10.60
CA ASP A 163 18.35 14.97 -10.82
C ASP A 163 17.00 14.53 -11.42
N PRO A 164 16.95 13.63 -12.44
CA PRO A 164 15.68 13.12 -12.91
C PRO A 164 14.88 12.35 -11.84
N HIS A 165 15.60 11.58 -11.03
CA HIS A 165 15.01 10.80 -9.94
C HIS A 165 14.46 11.71 -8.82
N LEU A 166 15.16 12.80 -8.49
CA LEU A 166 14.67 13.76 -7.50
C LEU A 166 13.38 14.44 -7.96
N SER A 167 13.30 14.86 -9.23
CA SER A 167 12.08 15.46 -9.79
C SER A 167 10.91 14.47 -9.83
N PHE A 168 11.17 13.21 -10.16
CA PHE A 168 10.18 12.13 -10.14
C PHE A 168 9.69 11.87 -8.71
N LEU A 169 10.60 11.73 -7.75
CA LEU A 169 10.27 11.55 -6.33
C LEU A 169 9.48 12.72 -5.78
N ARG A 170 9.88 13.97 -6.08
CA ARG A 170 9.13 15.15 -5.69
C ARG A 170 7.69 15.09 -6.20
N TYR A 171 7.52 14.81 -7.50
CA TYR A 171 6.19 14.72 -8.09
C TYR A 171 5.34 13.64 -7.43
N TYR A 172 5.92 12.43 -7.21
CA TYR A 172 5.24 11.35 -6.53
C TYR A 172 4.83 11.74 -5.10
N ILE A 173 5.75 12.26 -4.32
CA ILE A 173 5.52 12.64 -2.92
C ILE A 173 4.43 13.73 -2.84
N GLU A 174 4.53 14.79 -3.60
CA GLU A 174 3.59 15.92 -3.53
C GLU A 174 2.20 15.63 -4.11
N ASN A 175 2.05 14.65 -5.02
CA ASN A 175 0.78 14.41 -5.71
C ASN A 175 0.13 13.05 -5.40
N HIS A 176 0.88 12.09 -4.84
CA HIS A 176 0.37 10.75 -4.62
C HIS A 176 0.46 10.28 -3.15
N ILE A 177 1.02 11.09 -2.26
CA ILE A 177 1.01 10.82 -0.82
C ILE A 177 0.09 11.84 -0.14
N PRO A 178 -0.91 11.40 0.64
CA PRO A 178 -1.76 12.33 1.38
C PRO A 178 -0.99 12.95 2.55
N SER A 179 -1.06 14.29 2.69
CA SER A 179 -0.34 15.07 3.70
C SER A 179 1.13 14.65 3.86
N PRO A 180 1.94 14.70 2.77
CA PRO A 180 3.23 14.04 2.75
C PRO A 180 4.21 14.58 3.79
N ARG A 181 4.16 15.88 4.13
CA ARG A 181 5.04 16.49 5.13
C ARG A 181 4.66 16.09 6.55
N SER A 182 3.37 16.13 6.85
CA SER A 182 2.83 15.79 8.18
C SER A 182 2.88 14.29 8.48
N SER A 183 2.88 13.45 7.45
CA SER A 183 2.84 11.97 7.59
C SER A 183 4.20 11.29 7.38
N GLU A 184 5.25 12.05 7.08
CA GLU A 184 6.61 11.54 6.86
C GLU A 184 7.12 10.75 8.07
N ILE A 185 7.83 9.65 7.82
CA ILE A 185 8.37 8.69 8.79
C ILE A 185 7.29 7.95 9.58
N SER A 186 6.16 8.58 9.88
CA SER A 186 5.07 7.93 10.61
C SER A 186 4.29 6.97 9.73
N PHE A 187 3.89 7.39 8.54
CA PHE A 187 3.04 6.60 7.64
C PHE A 187 3.71 6.19 6.33
N TRP A 188 4.76 6.88 5.92
CA TRP A 188 5.57 6.51 4.77
C TRP A 188 7.06 6.72 5.03
N SER A 189 7.88 5.99 4.31
CA SER A 189 9.33 6.12 4.38
C SER A 189 9.96 5.88 3.02
N LEU A 190 11.07 6.58 2.73
CA LEU A 190 11.88 6.43 1.53
C LEU A 190 13.23 5.86 1.89
N THR A 191 13.61 4.73 1.30
CA THR A 191 14.90 4.06 1.52
C THR A 191 15.77 4.20 0.29
N ALA A 192 17.00 4.66 0.44
CA ALA A 192 18.00 4.67 -0.62
C ALA A 192 18.86 3.39 -0.56
N LEU A 193 19.18 2.81 -1.71
CA LEU A 193 20.07 1.66 -1.89
C LEU A 193 19.72 0.49 -0.95
N GLY A 194 18.54 -0.08 -1.14
CA GLY A 194 18.14 -1.31 -0.43
C GLY A 194 18.99 -2.51 -0.89
N VAL A 195 19.30 -3.41 0.05
CA VAL A 195 19.97 -4.66 -0.28
C VAL A 195 19.03 -5.53 -1.12
N GLY A 196 19.39 -5.79 -2.36
CA GLY A 196 18.74 -6.76 -3.23
C GLY A 196 19.02 -8.19 -2.76
N THR A 197 18.14 -9.13 -3.13
CA THR A 197 18.45 -10.56 -3.07
C THR A 197 19.24 -10.96 -4.32
N LYS A 198 19.88 -12.15 -4.33
CA LYS A 198 20.57 -12.67 -5.54
C LYS A 198 19.66 -12.78 -6.77
N GLU A 199 18.34 -12.79 -6.56
CA GLU A 199 17.31 -12.98 -7.58
C GLU A 199 16.62 -11.67 -8.00
N ARG A 200 16.98 -10.54 -7.37
CA ARG A 200 16.42 -9.21 -7.68
C ARG A 200 17.54 -8.21 -7.89
N PRO A 201 17.43 -7.33 -8.91
CA PRO A 201 18.36 -6.22 -9.11
C PRO A 201 18.46 -5.35 -7.85
N ASP A 202 19.61 -4.71 -7.66
CA ASP A 202 19.80 -3.75 -6.58
C ASP A 202 18.84 -2.56 -6.75
N PHE A 203 18.15 -2.23 -5.66
CA PHE A 203 17.24 -1.09 -5.66
C PHE A 203 18.03 0.22 -5.58
N LEU A 204 17.67 1.18 -6.43
CA LEU A 204 18.14 2.56 -6.27
C LEU A 204 17.42 3.21 -5.07
N TYR A 205 16.09 3.09 -5.02
CA TYR A 205 15.30 3.51 -3.86
C TYR A 205 13.94 2.82 -3.83
N ARG A 206 13.34 2.84 -2.63
CA ARG A 206 12.01 2.29 -2.37
C ARG A 206 11.22 3.20 -1.45
N LEU A 207 9.97 3.46 -1.79
CA LEU A 207 9.00 4.11 -0.93
C LEU A 207 8.08 3.07 -0.33
N ASN A 208 7.92 3.11 0.97
CA ASN A 208 7.19 2.11 1.75
C ASN A 208 6.06 2.79 2.54
N MET A 209 4.91 2.13 2.61
CA MET A 209 3.78 2.48 3.45
C MET A 209 3.29 1.24 4.18
N PHE A 210 2.88 1.38 5.43
CA PHE A 210 2.46 0.27 6.28
C PHE A 210 3.50 -0.87 6.26
N TRP A 211 3.22 -2.02 5.68
CA TRP A 211 4.11 -3.19 5.54
C TRP A 211 4.48 -3.50 4.09
N GLN A 212 4.42 -2.54 3.20
CA GLN A 212 4.55 -2.77 1.76
C GLN A 212 5.34 -1.69 1.05
N GLU A 213 6.10 -2.10 0.02
CA GLU A 213 6.67 -1.20 -0.98
C GLU A 213 5.56 -0.73 -1.93
N VAL A 214 5.43 0.58 -2.14
CA VAL A 214 4.45 1.19 -3.05
C VAL A 214 5.08 1.74 -4.31
N LEU A 215 6.36 2.12 -4.22
CA LEU A 215 7.21 2.51 -5.34
C LEU A 215 8.57 1.86 -5.16
N SER A 216 9.10 1.24 -6.20
CA SER A 216 10.47 0.73 -6.25
C SER A 216 11.10 1.11 -7.57
N VAL A 217 12.34 1.59 -7.54
CA VAL A 217 13.17 1.82 -8.72
C VAL A 217 14.44 0.98 -8.58
N PHE A 218 14.73 0.15 -9.57
CA PHE A 218 15.81 -0.84 -9.51
C PHE A 218 16.48 -1.02 -10.87
N GLY A 219 17.70 -1.55 -10.87
CA GLY A 219 18.53 -1.69 -12.07
C GLY A 219 19.58 -0.59 -12.20
N ASP A 220 20.27 -0.54 -13.33
CA ASP A 220 21.38 0.36 -13.58
C ASP A 220 20.95 1.63 -14.34
N GLY A 221 21.15 2.78 -13.72
CA GLY A 221 21.13 4.10 -14.35
C GLY A 221 19.93 4.36 -15.26
N GLU A 222 20.18 4.54 -16.56
CA GLU A 222 19.13 4.86 -17.56
C GLU A 222 18.26 3.66 -17.93
N ASP A 223 18.71 2.43 -17.68
CA ASP A 223 17.94 1.20 -17.89
C ASP A 223 17.14 0.77 -16.64
N ALA A 224 17.02 1.66 -15.66
CA ALA A 224 16.27 1.36 -14.45
C ALA A 224 14.81 1.04 -14.73
N GLU A 225 14.27 0.10 -13.96
CA GLU A 225 12.86 -0.26 -13.98
C GLU A 225 12.13 0.38 -12.81
N ILE A 226 10.88 0.75 -13.06
CA ILE A 226 9.97 1.32 -12.07
C ILE A 226 8.87 0.30 -11.81
N ARG A 227 8.61 0.03 -10.54
CA ARG A 227 7.45 -0.71 -10.10
C ARG A 227 6.60 0.17 -9.18
N LEU A 228 5.35 0.36 -9.56
CA LEU A 228 4.33 1.07 -8.79
C LEU A 228 3.25 0.09 -8.35
N GLN A 229 2.76 0.26 -7.13
CA GLN A 229 1.58 -0.47 -6.65
C GLN A 229 0.35 0.43 -6.76
N CYS A 230 -0.72 -0.10 -7.32
CA CYS A 230 -1.93 0.63 -7.64
C CYS A 230 -3.17 -0.11 -7.11
N ALA A 231 -4.26 0.61 -6.84
CA ALA A 231 -5.57 0.00 -6.70
C ALA A 231 -6.06 -0.48 -8.10
N LYS A 232 -6.55 -1.70 -8.20
CA LYS A 232 -6.98 -2.28 -9.47
C LYS A 232 -8.31 -1.70 -9.95
N SER A 233 -9.25 -1.49 -9.03
CA SER A 233 -10.63 -1.09 -9.34
C SER A 233 -10.76 0.21 -10.15
N PRO A 234 -10.00 1.31 -9.91
CA PRO A 234 -10.11 2.49 -10.76
C PRO A 234 -9.62 2.24 -12.19
N LEU A 235 -8.60 1.39 -12.36
CA LEU A 235 -8.06 1.04 -13.68
C LEU A 235 -9.00 0.14 -14.48
N GLU A 236 -9.69 -0.80 -13.81
CA GLU A 236 -10.70 -1.66 -14.44
C GLU A 236 -11.93 -0.87 -14.91
N THR A 237 -12.30 0.19 -14.16
CA THR A 237 -13.45 1.05 -14.50
C THR A 237 -13.11 2.21 -15.43
N ALA A 238 -11.81 2.44 -15.70
CA ALA A 238 -11.37 3.44 -16.68
C ALA A 238 -11.89 3.14 -18.09
N PRO A 239 -12.09 4.14 -18.96
CA PRO A 239 -12.52 3.94 -20.34
C PRO A 239 -11.59 3.00 -21.11
N GLY A 240 -12.11 1.83 -21.49
CA GLY A 240 -11.36 0.76 -22.18
C GLY A 240 -10.58 -0.17 -21.24
N GLY A 241 -10.67 0.02 -19.91
CA GLY A 241 -10.10 -0.87 -18.90
C GLY A 241 -8.57 -0.89 -18.88
N LEU A 242 -8.03 -1.85 -18.14
CA LEU A 242 -6.58 -2.03 -17.94
C LEU A 242 -5.76 -2.03 -19.24
N SER A 243 -6.20 -2.75 -20.27
CA SER A 243 -5.46 -2.87 -21.53
C SER A 243 -5.29 -1.51 -22.21
N ARG A 244 -6.35 -0.69 -22.22
CA ARG A 244 -6.29 0.63 -22.84
C ARG A 244 -5.42 1.61 -22.04
N VAL A 245 -5.45 1.51 -20.72
CA VAL A 245 -4.55 2.29 -19.88
C VAL A 245 -3.10 1.88 -20.12
N ALA A 246 -2.79 0.57 -20.16
CA ALA A 246 -1.45 0.04 -20.44
C ALA A 246 -0.88 0.57 -21.77
N GLU A 247 -1.65 0.49 -22.87
CA GLU A 247 -1.27 1.05 -24.16
C GLU A 247 -0.97 2.55 -24.10
N ARG A 248 -1.86 3.31 -23.43
CA ARG A 248 -1.77 4.77 -23.34
C ARG A 248 -0.50 5.24 -22.61
N ILE A 249 -0.13 4.54 -21.55
CA ILE A 249 1.03 4.90 -20.72
C ILE A 249 2.33 4.19 -21.13
N GLY A 250 2.24 3.15 -21.98
CA GLY A 250 3.39 2.35 -22.38
C GLY A 250 3.98 1.51 -21.23
N ALA A 251 3.13 0.95 -20.37
CA ALA A 251 3.55 0.18 -19.20
C ALA A 251 2.84 -1.17 -19.16
N GLU A 252 3.36 -2.09 -18.34
CA GLU A 252 2.80 -3.41 -18.15
C GLU A 252 2.16 -3.53 -16.77
N PHE A 253 1.06 -4.28 -16.68
CA PHE A 253 0.40 -4.60 -15.42
C PHE A 253 0.57 -6.09 -15.10
N ASP A 254 0.87 -6.37 -13.82
CA ASP A 254 0.97 -7.73 -13.29
C ASP A 254 0.15 -7.90 -12.00
N GLU A 255 -0.55 -9.01 -11.90
CA GLU A 255 -1.38 -9.36 -10.74
C GLU A 255 -0.57 -9.89 -9.55
N PHE A 256 0.57 -9.30 -9.26
CA PHE A 256 1.33 -9.65 -8.07
C PHE A 256 0.74 -8.97 -6.83
N HIS A 257 0.32 -9.77 -5.86
CA HIS A 257 -0.35 -9.31 -4.66
C HIS A 257 0.52 -9.41 -3.42
N TYR A 258 0.88 -8.27 -2.84
CA TYR A 258 1.34 -8.23 -1.46
C TYR A 258 0.16 -8.31 -0.49
N LYS A 259 0.35 -9.06 0.62
CA LYS A 259 -0.70 -9.24 1.63
C LYS A 259 -1.29 -7.92 2.16
N PRO A 260 -0.48 -6.88 2.48
CA PRO A 260 -1.02 -5.64 3.02
C PRO A 260 -1.90 -4.85 2.04
N GLY A 261 -1.68 -4.97 0.74
CA GLY A 261 -2.46 -4.26 -0.28
C GLY A 261 -3.87 -4.79 -0.48
N GLY A 262 -4.17 -6.00 0.00
CA GLY A 262 -5.47 -6.64 -0.21
C GLY A 262 -5.64 -7.21 -1.62
N SER A 263 -6.90 -7.49 -2.02
CA SER A 263 -7.23 -8.05 -3.34
C SER A 263 -7.31 -7.01 -4.45
N ASP A 264 -7.61 -5.77 -4.06
CA ASP A 264 -7.73 -4.65 -5.00
C ASP A 264 -6.38 -3.97 -5.20
N GLN A 265 -5.39 -4.74 -5.66
CA GLN A 265 -4.08 -4.21 -6.02
C GLN A 265 -3.57 -4.82 -7.33
N ILE A 266 -2.73 -4.07 -8.02
CA ILE A 266 -2.02 -4.48 -9.21
C ILE A 266 -0.67 -3.79 -9.25
N SER A 267 0.36 -4.47 -9.75
CA SER A 267 1.68 -3.91 -9.99
C SER A 267 1.76 -3.33 -11.40
N LEU A 268 2.23 -2.10 -11.52
CA LEU A 268 2.57 -1.46 -12.79
C LEU A 268 4.09 -1.48 -12.94
N TYR A 269 4.57 -1.93 -14.08
CA TYR A 269 5.97 -1.97 -14.47
C TYR A 269 6.22 -1.07 -15.66
N ALA A 270 7.27 -0.26 -15.58
CA ALA A 270 7.71 0.63 -16.65
C ALA A 270 9.23 0.78 -16.64
N ARG A 271 9.79 1.16 -17.78
CA ARG A 271 11.22 1.50 -17.89
C ARG A 271 11.42 2.98 -17.59
N TRP A 272 12.56 3.32 -17.02
CA TRP A 272 12.90 4.71 -16.71
C TRP A 272 12.89 5.60 -17.96
N ASN A 273 13.33 5.06 -19.10
CA ASN A 273 13.40 5.78 -20.37
C ASN A 273 12.03 6.05 -21.04
N ASP A 274 10.95 5.46 -20.55
CA ASP A 274 9.59 5.60 -21.11
C ASP A 274 8.80 6.79 -20.52
N ASP A 275 9.49 7.84 -20.09
CA ASP A 275 8.90 9.02 -19.44
C ASP A 275 8.05 8.68 -18.20
N PRO A 276 8.68 8.37 -17.07
CA PRO A 276 7.98 7.95 -15.86
C PRO A 276 7.02 8.99 -15.29
N LEU A 277 7.24 10.28 -15.59
CA LEU A 277 6.33 11.35 -15.17
C LEU A 277 5.02 11.35 -15.96
N ARG A 278 5.04 10.93 -17.22
CA ARG A 278 3.82 10.73 -18.01
C ARG A 278 2.91 9.69 -17.35
N ILE A 279 3.49 8.62 -16.82
CA ILE A 279 2.75 7.58 -16.10
C ILE A 279 2.09 8.15 -14.83
N LEU A 280 2.84 8.90 -14.04
CA LEU A 280 2.30 9.52 -12.81
C LEU A 280 1.25 10.61 -13.07
N ARG A 281 1.23 11.19 -14.27
CA ARG A 281 0.28 12.23 -14.70
C ARG A 281 -0.99 11.70 -15.31
N ASP A 282 -0.99 10.45 -15.76
CA ASP A 282 -2.20 9.82 -16.27
C ASP A 282 -3.27 9.80 -15.16
N GLU A 283 -4.45 10.32 -15.45
CA GLU A 283 -5.48 10.55 -14.42
C GLU A 283 -5.97 9.27 -13.77
N ASP A 284 -6.13 8.21 -14.55
CA ASP A 284 -6.61 6.92 -14.05
C ASP A 284 -5.54 6.26 -13.18
N VAL A 285 -4.27 6.29 -13.62
CA VAL A 285 -3.12 5.79 -12.84
C VAL A 285 -2.91 6.61 -11.58
N ALA A 286 -2.95 7.93 -11.68
CA ALA A 286 -2.79 8.83 -10.55
C ALA A 286 -3.86 8.60 -9.47
N ARG A 287 -5.13 8.43 -9.88
CA ARG A 287 -6.23 8.11 -8.97
C ARG A 287 -6.03 6.75 -8.31
N SER A 288 -5.60 5.78 -9.09
CA SER A 288 -5.31 4.42 -8.65
C SER A 288 -4.19 4.38 -7.60
N ILE A 289 -3.07 5.07 -7.85
CA ILE A 289 -1.96 5.20 -6.89
C ILE A 289 -2.43 5.91 -5.61
N ARG A 290 -3.14 7.03 -5.73
CA ARG A 290 -3.64 7.78 -4.57
C ARG A 290 -4.56 6.94 -3.70
N LEU A 291 -5.51 6.23 -4.30
CA LEU A 291 -6.42 5.36 -3.58
C LEU A 291 -5.67 4.25 -2.83
N PHE A 292 -4.69 3.64 -3.49
CA PHE A 292 -3.88 2.58 -2.90
C PHE A 292 -3.05 3.08 -1.71
N ASN A 293 -2.35 4.20 -1.88
CA ASN A 293 -1.54 4.81 -0.84
C ASN A 293 -2.39 5.23 0.37
N LEU A 294 -3.52 5.89 0.14
CA LEU A 294 -4.44 6.29 1.19
C LEU A 294 -4.95 5.10 2.01
N ARG A 295 -5.33 4.01 1.34
CA ARG A 295 -5.76 2.78 2.01
C ARG A 295 -4.67 2.18 2.88
N LEU A 296 -3.42 2.14 2.41
CA LEU A 296 -2.30 1.64 3.22
C LEU A 296 -2.01 2.51 4.44
N MET A 297 -2.05 3.83 4.30
CA MET A 297 -1.81 4.76 5.41
C MET A 297 -2.93 4.67 6.46
N ASN A 298 -4.18 4.46 6.04
CA ASN A 298 -5.28 4.20 6.98
C ASN A 298 -5.20 2.84 7.67
N LYS A 299 -4.37 1.89 7.20
CA LYS A 299 -4.12 0.63 7.90
C LYS A 299 -3.14 0.75 9.06
N GLY A 300 -2.36 1.83 9.11
CA GLY A 300 -1.46 2.13 10.19
C GLY A 300 -0.09 2.67 9.78
N PRO A 301 0.79 2.91 10.75
CA PRO A 301 2.12 3.45 10.54
C PRO A 301 3.01 2.58 9.66
N THR A 302 4.02 3.19 9.04
CA THR A 302 5.02 2.42 8.28
C THR A 302 5.96 1.66 9.21
N ASN A 303 6.23 0.40 8.88
CA ASN A 303 7.20 -0.43 9.61
C ASN A 303 8.65 -0.21 9.16
N PHE A 304 8.89 0.67 8.20
CA PHE A 304 10.19 0.91 7.59
C PHE A 304 10.81 2.26 8.01
N SER A 305 10.29 2.91 9.02
CA SER A 305 10.76 4.22 9.53
C SER A 305 12.27 4.25 9.82
N ARG A 306 12.82 3.15 10.37
CA ARG A 306 14.27 3.04 10.67
C ARG A 306 15.16 3.04 9.43
N ALA A 307 14.62 2.73 8.25
CA ALA A 307 15.35 2.71 6.98
C ALA A 307 15.16 4.02 6.18
N HIS A 308 14.44 4.98 6.74
CA HIS A 308 14.17 6.26 6.08
C HIS A 308 15.44 7.03 5.77
N CYS A 309 15.54 7.58 4.56
CA CYS A 309 16.65 8.40 4.08
C CYS A 309 16.20 9.87 3.98
N SER A 310 16.29 10.60 5.09
CA SER A 310 15.87 12.00 5.17
C SER A 310 16.65 12.92 4.19
N ALA A 311 17.92 12.62 3.91
CA ALA A 311 18.71 13.36 2.93
C ALA A 311 18.12 13.27 1.52
N LEU A 312 17.71 12.06 1.08
CA LEU A 312 17.08 11.87 -0.22
C LEU A 312 15.72 12.58 -0.31
N VAL A 313 14.92 12.53 0.76
CA VAL A 313 13.62 13.23 0.81
C VAL A 313 13.80 14.74 0.78
N THR A 314 14.76 15.27 1.53
CA THR A 314 15.09 16.71 1.52
C THR A 314 15.51 17.15 0.11
N ALA A 315 16.45 16.43 -0.52
CA ALA A 315 16.86 16.72 -1.89
C ALA A 315 15.68 16.63 -2.89
N ALA A 316 14.76 15.69 -2.71
CA ALA A 316 13.56 15.60 -3.54
C ALA A 316 12.65 16.82 -3.38
N TYR A 317 12.40 17.31 -2.18
CA TYR A 317 11.61 18.52 -1.96
C TYR A 317 12.26 19.80 -2.51
N GLU A 318 13.60 19.85 -2.54
CA GLU A 318 14.38 20.98 -3.06
C GLU A 318 14.57 20.91 -4.59
N ALA A 319 14.35 19.77 -5.21
CA ALA A 319 14.45 19.62 -6.66
C ALA A 319 13.50 20.61 -7.38
N PRO A 320 13.84 21.10 -8.58
CA PRO A 320 12.91 21.90 -9.37
C PRO A 320 11.64 21.10 -9.66
N ASP A 321 10.48 21.77 -9.62
CA ASP A 321 9.26 21.14 -10.08
C ASP A 321 9.35 20.84 -11.59
N PHE A 322 8.52 19.91 -12.03
CA PHE A 322 8.62 19.42 -13.40
C PHE A 322 8.33 20.51 -14.43
N GLU A 323 7.37 21.39 -14.19
CA GLU A 323 7.01 22.49 -15.11
C GLU A 323 8.20 23.42 -15.31
N THR A 324 8.89 23.75 -14.23
CA THR A 324 10.14 24.54 -14.28
C THR A 324 11.24 23.79 -15.04
N ARG A 325 11.34 22.47 -14.86
CA ARG A 325 12.34 21.66 -15.53
C ARG A 325 12.07 21.52 -17.02
N GLU A 326 10.84 21.26 -17.42
CA GLU A 326 10.45 21.20 -18.84
C GLU A 326 10.67 22.53 -19.52
N ALA A 327 10.33 23.63 -18.87
CA ALA A 327 10.63 24.97 -19.36
C ALA A 327 12.15 25.22 -19.51
N LEU A 328 12.96 24.78 -18.56
CA LEU A 328 14.42 24.87 -18.62
C LEU A 328 15.01 23.97 -19.72
N PHE A 329 14.48 22.76 -19.89
CA PHE A 329 14.90 21.85 -20.95
C PHE A 329 14.62 22.48 -22.33
N TRP A 330 13.41 22.92 -22.59
CA TRP A 330 13.03 23.54 -23.86
C TRP A 330 13.72 24.88 -24.08
N SER A 331 14.06 25.64 -23.03
CA SER A 331 14.85 26.87 -23.16
C SER A 331 16.26 26.63 -23.70
N ARG A 332 16.89 25.49 -23.38
CA ARG A 332 18.21 25.09 -23.91
C ARG A 332 18.19 24.72 -25.39
N PHE A 333 17.05 24.27 -25.89
CA PHE A 333 16.86 23.86 -27.30
C PHE A 333 16.23 24.94 -28.18
N ARG A 334 15.69 26.02 -27.61
CA ARG A 334 15.26 27.19 -28.39
C ARG A 334 16.50 27.97 -28.80
N LYS A 335 16.91 27.84 -30.07
CA LYS A 335 17.86 28.79 -30.66
C LYS A 335 17.33 30.21 -30.48
N PRO A 336 18.15 31.19 -30.05
CA PRO A 336 17.73 32.57 -30.03
C PRO A 336 17.28 32.97 -31.44
N PRO A 337 16.20 33.75 -31.61
CA PRO A 337 15.79 34.23 -32.91
C PRO A 337 16.95 34.98 -33.53
N GLY A 338 17.41 34.53 -34.70
CA GLY A 338 18.50 35.14 -35.42
C GLY A 338 18.22 36.63 -35.58
N ARG A 339 19.10 37.48 -35.07
CA ARG A 339 19.13 38.90 -35.42
C ARG A 339 19.34 38.98 -36.94
N ARG A 340 18.33 39.51 -37.64
CA ARG A 340 18.46 39.99 -39.02
C ARG A 340 19.29 41.29 -39.04
#